data_8e306513cd47423a910d40b412d0a4e0
#
_entry.id   8e306513cd47423a910d40b412d0a4e0
#
_cell.length_a   1.000
_cell.length_b   1.000
_cell.length_c   1.000
_cell.angle_alpha   90.00
_cell.angle_beta   90.00
_cell.angle_gamma   90.00
#
_symmetry.space_group_name_H-M   'P 1'
#
loop_
_entity.id
_entity.type
_entity.pdbx_description
1 polymer ?
#
loop_
_entity_poly.entity_id
_entity_poly.type
_entity_poly.pdbx_seq_one_letter_code
_entity_poly.pdbx_strand_id
1 'polypeptide(L)'
;AISDLEVEQRETNSHLWHFNYPLEDGSGHICVATTRPETMLGDTGVGVHPDDARYQSLIGKFVLLPIVGRRIPIVADSYADPEKGSGAVKITPAHDFNDFEVGKRCGLAAINMLDQKACVDLSDEAFDDMPAKQEWHGLERYDARKKVVETLEGMGLVDKIEPDTHMVPYGDRSNQVIEPWLTDQWYVDAKTMAKPAIEAVTSGATKFVPPNWDKTYFEWMRNIQPWCISRQLWWGHQIPAWYDAD
;
A
#
# COMPACT_ATOMS: atom_id res chain seq x y z
N ALA A 1 8.62 13.14 -2.86
CA ALA A 1 7.24 12.86 -3.28
C ALA A 1 7.07 13.20 -4.75
N ILE A 2 6.21 12.51 -5.45
CA ILE A 2 5.82 12.79 -6.82
C ILE A 2 4.30 12.89 -6.91
N SER A 3 3.79 13.58 -7.91
CA SER A 3 2.35 13.70 -8.14
C SER A 3 1.88 12.57 -9.07
N ASP A 4 0.60 12.22 -9.00
CA ASP A 4 -0.02 11.20 -9.87
C ASP A 4 0.16 11.50 -11.36
N LEU A 5 0.27 12.79 -11.73
CA LEU A 5 0.54 13.24 -13.10
C LEU A 5 1.97 12.94 -13.59
N GLU A 6 2.89 12.63 -12.66
CA GLU A 6 4.29 12.28 -12.94
C GLU A 6 4.51 10.76 -12.90
N VAL A 7 3.42 9.98 -12.84
CA VAL A 7 3.44 8.51 -12.74
C VAL A 7 2.98 7.89 -14.05
N GLU A 8 3.84 7.07 -14.64
CA GLU A 8 3.52 6.23 -15.79
C GLU A 8 3.24 4.79 -15.36
N GLN A 9 2.06 4.28 -15.67
CA GLN A 9 1.75 2.87 -15.47
C GLN A 9 2.30 2.05 -16.63
N ARG A 10 3.15 1.07 -16.34
CA ARG A 10 3.74 0.18 -17.36
C ARG A 10 3.40 -1.27 -17.07
N GLU A 11 2.94 -1.94 -18.11
CA GLU A 11 2.70 -3.38 -18.05
C GLU A 11 4.03 -4.14 -17.91
N THR A 12 4.11 -4.98 -16.88
CA THR A 12 5.33 -5.70 -16.54
C THR A 12 5.02 -7.19 -16.31
N ASN A 13 5.75 -8.05 -17.00
CA ASN A 13 5.69 -9.48 -16.76
C ASN A 13 6.41 -9.84 -15.47
N SER A 14 5.72 -10.53 -14.60
CA SER A 14 6.20 -10.92 -13.28
C SER A 14 5.56 -12.25 -12.86
N HIS A 15 5.37 -12.43 -11.58
CA HIS A 15 4.69 -13.59 -11.02
C HIS A 15 3.68 -13.16 -9.95
N LEU A 16 2.73 -14.02 -9.72
CA LEU A 16 1.88 -14.01 -8.53
C LEU A 16 2.33 -15.16 -7.63
N TRP A 17 2.81 -14.81 -6.44
CA TRP A 17 3.27 -15.77 -5.45
C TRP A 17 2.17 -16.07 -4.46
N HIS A 18 1.93 -17.33 -4.17
CA HIS A 18 0.95 -17.81 -3.20
C HIS A 18 1.68 -18.37 -1.99
N PHE A 19 1.48 -17.74 -0.83
CA PHE A 19 2.14 -18.09 0.42
C PHE A 19 1.15 -18.52 1.49
N ASN A 20 1.47 -19.58 2.20
CA ASN A 20 0.69 -20.10 3.31
C ASN A 20 1.12 -19.45 4.63
N TYR A 21 0.26 -18.61 5.21
CA TYR A 21 0.49 -18.03 6.52
C TYR A 21 -0.14 -18.93 7.58
N PRO A 22 0.66 -19.53 8.49
CA PRO A 22 0.14 -20.43 9.51
C PRO A 22 -0.81 -19.71 10.47
N LEU A 23 -1.93 -20.35 10.78
CA LEU A 23 -2.83 -19.88 11.83
C LEU A 23 -2.15 -20.03 13.20
N GLU A 24 -2.34 -19.04 14.09
CA GLU A 24 -1.76 -19.04 15.45
C GLU A 24 -2.19 -20.25 16.26
N ASP A 25 -3.43 -20.71 16.07
CA ASP A 25 -4.00 -21.86 16.80
C ASP A 25 -3.52 -23.23 16.28
N GLY A 26 -2.66 -23.26 15.26
CA GLY A 26 -2.15 -24.47 14.63
C GLY A 26 -3.18 -25.26 13.82
N SER A 27 -4.39 -24.73 13.61
CA SER A 27 -5.47 -25.43 12.88
C SER A 27 -5.28 -25.49 11.37
N GLY A 28 -4.22 -24.87 10.84
CA GLY A 28 -3.94 -24.83 9.41
C GLY A 28 -3.24 -23.55 9.01
N HIS A 29 -3.57 -23.05 7.81
CA HIS A 29 -3.00 -21.82 7.25
C HIS A 29 -4.05 -21.08 6.43
N ILE A 30 -3.77 -19.82 6.12
CA ILE A 30 -4.46 -19.04 5.09
C ILE A 30 -3.47 -18.75 3.96
N CYS A 31 -3.88 -19.02 2.72
CA CYS A 31 -3.06 -18.73 1.55
C CYS A 31 -3.30 -17.29 1.09
N VAL A 32 -2.25 -16.48 1.02
CA VAL A 32 -2.27 -15.13 0.47
C VAL A 32 -1.58 -15.10 -0.90
N ALA A 33 -2.08 -14.27 -1.82
CA ALA A 33 -1.47 -14.07 -3.13
C ALA A 33 -0.90 -12.65 -3.23
N THR A 34 0.33 -12.51 -3.75
CA THR A 34 1.01 -11.22 -3.87
C THR A 34 1.92 -11.14 -5.08
N THR A 35 2.03 -9.96 -5.67
CA THR A 35 3.05 -9.64 -6.70
C THR A 35 4.31 -9.02 -6.07
N ARG A 36 4.30 -8.77 -4.75
CA ARG A 36 5.37 -8.08 -4.01
C ARG A 36 5.79 -8.85 -2.76
N PRO A 37 6.46 -10.01 -2.90
CA PRO A 37 6.91 -10.82 -1.76
C PRO A 37 7.74 -10.06 -0.74
N GLU A 38 8.60 -9.14 -1.20
CA GLU A 38 9.53 -8.36 -0.36
C GLU A 38 8.81 -7.58 0.74
N THR A 39 7.60 -7.06 0.46
CA THR A 39 6.90 -6.21 1.43
C THR A 39 6.22 -6.99 2.54
N MET A 40 6.19 -8.34 2.47
CA MET A 40 5.54 -9.16 3.50
C MET A 40 6.14 -8.97 4.91
N LEU A 41 7.41 -8.59 5.00
CA LEU A 41 8.04 -8.33 6.31
C LEU A 41 7.31 -7.21 7.08
N GLY A 42 6.67 -6.28 6.38
CA GLY A 42 5.88 -5.19 6.93
C GLY A 42 4.38 -5.47 7.04
N ASP A 43 3.92 -6.71 6.81
CA ASP A 43 2.50 -7.04 6.91
C ASP A 43 1.98 -6.85 8.33
N THR A 44 0.79 -6.27 8.43
CA THR A 44 0.10 -6.04 9.72
C THR A 44 -1.30 -6.63 9.76
N GLY A 45 -1.73 -7.28 8.68
CA GLY A 45 -2.99 -7.99 8.61
C GLY A 45 -3.12 -8.85 7.35
N VAL A 46 -4.13 -9.69 7.33
CA VAL A 46 -4.62 -10.42 6.15
C VAL A 46 -6.06 -10.01 5.92
N GLY A 47 -6.35 -9.46 4.74
CA GLY A 47 -7.69 -9.05 4.33
C GLY A 47 -8.42 -10.18 3.61
N VAL A 48 -9.70 -10.40 3.95
CA VAL A 48 -10.60 -11.31 3.25
C VAL A 48 -11.94 -10.64 3.02
N HIS A 49 -12.65 -11.02 1.97
CA HIS A 49 -13.98 -10.47 1.73
C HIS A 49 -14.97 -10.98 2.80
N PRO A 50 -15.83 -10.11 3.37
CA PRO A 50 -16.75 -10.50 4.44
C PRO A 50 -17.74 -11.61 4.02
N ASP A 51 -18.09 -11.66 2.75
CA ASP A 51 -19.03 -12.65 2.20
C ASP A 51 -18.34 -13.89 1.62
N ASP A 52 -17.00 -14.00 1.68
CA ASP A 52 -16.29 -15.19 1.20
C ASP A 52 -16.44 -16.34 2.22
N ALA A 53 -17.28 -17.29 1.88
CA ALA A 53 -17.58 -18.45 2.73
C ALA A 53 -16.33 -19.27 3.12
N ARG A 54 -15.26 -19.22 2.32
CA ARG A 54 -13.99 -19.93 2.58
C ARG A 54 -13.30 -19.41 3.84
N TYR A 55 -13.46 -18.13 4.13
CA TYR A 55 -12.69 -17.42 5.16
C TYR A 55 -13.52 -16.85 6.29
N GLN A 56 -14.85 -16.91 6.23
CA GLN A 56 -15.74 -16.36 7.28
C GLN A 56 -15.39 -16.87 8.69
N SER A 57 -15.04 -18.16 8.83
CA SER A 57 -14.66 -18.75 10.12
C SER A 57 -13.27 -18.32 10.61
N LEU A 58 -12.49 -17.66 9.77
CA LEU A 58 -11.14 -17.18 10.08
C LEU A 58 -11.12 -15.70 10.44
N ILE A 59 -12.17 -14.93 10.13
CA ILE A 59 -12.25 -13.51 10.46
C ILE A 59 -12.14 -13.33 11.98
N GLY A 60 -11.23 -12.44 12.41
CA GLY A 60 -10.92 -12.19 13.80
C GLY A 60 -9.91 -13.18 14.44
N LYS A 61 -9.54 -14.25 13.74
CA LYS A 61 -8.39 -15.07 14.11
C LYS A 61 -7.07 -14.39 13.73
N PHE A 62 -5.97 -15.02 14.10
CA PHE A 62 -4.63 -14.52 13.86
C PHE A 62 -3.77 -15.53 13.11
N VAL A 63 -2.83 -15.00 12.35
CA VAL A 63 -1.74 -15.75 11.76
C VAL A 63 -0.41 -15.33 12.38
N LEU A 64 0.57 -16.24 12.33
CA LEU A 64 1.96 -15.93 12.61
C LEU A 64 2.63 -15.60 11.28
N LEU A 65 3.01 -14.34 11.09
CA LEU A 65 3.68 -13.88 9.90
C LEU A 65 5.00 -14.64 9.72
N PRO A 66 5.17 -15.41 8.64
CA PRO A 66 6.40 -16.17 8.42
C PRO A 66 7.64 -15.25 8.42
N ILE A 67 8.81 -15.80 8.73
CA ILE A 67 10.10 -15.10 8.82
C ILE A 67 10.16 -14.12 10.01
N VAL A 68 9.14 -13.26 10.18
CA VAL A 68 9.12 -12.20 11.21
C VAL A 68 8.66 -12.75 12.57
N GLY A 69 7.71 -13.71 12.57
CA GLY A 69 7.10 -14.24 13.79
C GLY A 69 5.99 -13.36 14.38
N ARG A 70 5.70 -12.20 13.75
CA ARG A 70 4.66 -11.28 14.23
C ARG A 70 3.27 -11.90 14.15
N ARG A 71 2.48 -11.68 15.18
CA ARG A 71 1.06 -12.04 15.25
C ARG A 71 0.25 -10.94 14.53
N ILE A 72 -0.46 -11.29 13.45
CA ILE A 72 -1.28 -10.34 12.68
C ILE A 72 -2.72 -10.86 12.53
N PRO A 73 -3.75 -9.99 12.57
CA PRO A 73 -5.14 -10.39 12.46
C PRO A 73 -5.59 -10.69 11.04
N ILE A 74 -6.60 -11.56 10.92
CA ILE A 74 -7.40 -11.71 9.70
C ILE A 74 -8.60 -10.80 9.82
N VAL A 75 -8.70 -9.83 8.90
CA VAL A 75 -9.72 -8.78 8.90
C VAL A 75 -10.66 -8.90 7.71
N ALA A 76 -11.91 -8.46 7.89
CA ALA A 76 -12.90 -8.42 6.83
C ALA A 76 -12.87 -7.04 6.16
N ASP A 77 -12.62 -6.99 4.85
CA ASP A 77 -12.72 -5.77 4.06
C ASP A 77 -13.10 -6.13 2.62
N SER A 78 -14.02 -5.36 2.03
CA SER A 78 -14.49 -5.53 0.65
C SER A 78 -13.42 -5.25 -0.42
N TYR A 79 -12.25 -4.78 -0.03
CA TYR A 79 -11.09 -4.65 -0.89
C TYR A 79 -10.58 -6.02 -1.39
N ALA A 80 -10.66 -7.05 -0.55
CA ALA A 80 -10.29 -8.40 -0.94
C ALA A 80 -11.30 -8.96 -1.95
N ASP A 81 -10.83 -9.29 -3.14
CA ASP A 81 -11.66 -9.83 -4.22
C ASP A 81 -11.61 -11.37 -4.18
N PRO A 82 -12.74 -12.05 -3.88
CA PRO A 82 -12.78 -13.51 -3.81
C PRO A 82 -12.37 -14.24 -5.08
N GLU A 83 -12.45 -13.57 -6.24
CA GLU A 83 -12.15 -14.15 -7.54
C GLU A 83 -10.69 -13.93 -7.97
N LYS A 84 -9.92 -13.14 -7.21
CA LYS A 84 -8.51 -12.86 -7.51
C LYS A 84 -7.55 -13.62 -6.60
N GLY A 85 -6.53 -14.22 -7.21
CA GLY A 85 -5.52 -14.97 -6.50
C GLY A 85 -6.11 -16.06 -5.60
N SER A 86 -5.85 -15.99 -4.30
CA SER A 86 -6.43 -16.88 -3.30
C SER A 86 -7.76 -16.34 -2.71
N GLY A 87 -8.12 -15.10 -2.98
CA GLY A 87 -9.22 -14.39 -2.31
C GLY A 87 -8.81 -13.77 -0.97
N ALA A 88 -7.62 -14.08 -0.47
CA ALA A 88 -7.03 -13.46 0.71
C ALA A 88 -5.82 -12.62 0.31
N VAL A 89 -5.72 -11.42 0.85
CA VAL A 89 -4.69 -10.43 0.50
C VAL A 89 -3.89 -10.08 1.74
N LYS A 90 -2.56 -10.08 1.63
CA LYS A 90 -1.70 -9.52 2.67
C LYS A 90 -1.91 -8.00 2.73
N ILE A 91 -1.88 -7.41 3.90
CA ILE A 91 -2.07 -5.96 4.09
C ILE A 91 -0.80 -5.35 4.67
N THR A 92 -0.16 -4.49 3.85
CA THR A 92 1.07 -3.77 4.19
C THR A 92 0.85 -2.25 4.09
N PRO A 93 0.23 -1.61 5.07
CA PRO A 93 -0.27 -0.24 4.96
C PRO A 93 0.79 0.82 4.64
N ALA A 94 2.05 0.60 5.01
CA ALA A 94 3.12 1.57 4.74
C ALA A 94 3.64 1.54 3.29
N HIS A 95 3.35 0.48 2.51
CA HIS A 95 3.95 0.25 1.20
C HIS A 95 2.96 -0.01 0.07
N ASP A 96 1.66 0.21 0.32
CA ASP A 96 0.60 0.17 -0.69
C ASP A 96 -0.53 1.13 -0.32
N PHE A 97 -1.00 1.92 -1.29
CA PHE A 97 -2.04 2.93 -1.06
C PHE A 97 -3.39 2.32 -0.69
N ASN A 98 -3.75 1.19 -1.31
CA ASN A 98 -5.00 0.52 -1.01
C ASN A 98 -4.93 -0.15 0.37
N ASP A 99 -3.81 -0.79 0.68
CA ASP A 99 -3.56 -1.41 1.98
C ASP A 99 -3.56 -0.35 3.10
N PHE A 100 -3.08 0.87 2.82
CA PHE A 100 -3.16 1.99 3.75
C PHE A 100 -4.60 2.35 4.12
N GLU A 101 -5.49 2.40 3.14
CA GLU A 101 -6.90 2.67 3.39
C GLU A 101 -7.60 1.49 4.11
N VAL A 102 -7.25 0.24 3.79
CA VAL A 102 -7.70 -0.94 4.56
C VAL A 102 -7.18 -0.84 6.00
N GLY A 103 -5.90 -0.52 6.17
CA GLY A 103 -5.28 -0.34 7.47
C GLY A 103 -6.03 0.66 8.35
N LYS A 104 -6.39 1.82 7.80
CA LYS A 104 -7.21 2.82 8.51
C LYS A 104 -8.58 2.28 8.91
N ARG A 105 -9.29 1.61 8.00
CA ARG A 105 -10.64 1.08 8.28
C ARG A 105 -10.62 -0.03 9.33
N CYS A 106 -9.59 -0.86 9.29
CA CYS A 106 -9.45 -2.03 10.15
C CYS A 106 -8.58 -1.80 11.40
N GLY A 107 -8.02 -0.59 11.58
CA GLY A 107 -7.16 -0.27 12.73
C GLY A 107 -5.82 -1.01 12.74
N LEU A 108 -5.26 -1.31 11.56
CA LEU A 108 -3.97 -1.98 11.42
C LEU A 108 -2.82 -0.95 11.49
N ALA A 109 -1.70 -1.36 12.07
CA ALA A 109 -0.49 -0.54 12.12
C ALA A 109 0.10 -0.35 10.72
N ALA A 110 0.75 0.78 10.49
CA ALA A 110 1.54 1.03 9.29
C ALA A 110 3.03 1.01 9.67
N ILE A 111 3.74 -0.04 9.24
CA ILE A 111 5.15 -0.27 9.58
C ILE A 111 5.99 -0.09 8.33
N ASN A 112 6.87 0.92 8.33
CA ASN A 112 7.86 1.07 7.28
C ASN A 112 8.90 -0.04 7.39
N MET A 113 9.08 -0.81 6.31
CA MET A 113 10.11 -1.84 6.21
C MET A 113 11.10 -1.59 5.07
N LEU A 114 10.94 -0.49 4.35
CA LEU A 114 11.89 0.00 3.35
C LEU A 114 12.34 1.41 3.72
N ASP A 115 13.60 1.70 3.46
CA ASP A 115 14.16 3.05 3.56
C ASP A 115 13.91 3.89 2.29
N GLN A 116 14.42 5.13 2.27
CA GLN A 116 14.32 6.04 1.12
C GLN A 116 15.00 5.56 -0.15
N LYS A 117 15.84 4.53 -0.07
CA LYS A 117 16.54 3.91 -1.21
C LYS A 117 15.90 2.59 -1.62
N ALA A 118 14.74 2.27 -1.04
CA ALA A 118 14.06 0.99 -1.19
C ALA A 118 14.92 -0.21 -0.76
N CYS A 119 15.78 -0.01 0.23
CA CYS A 119 16.47 -1.09 0.94
C CYS A 119 15.68 -1.45 2.20
N VAL A 120 15.76 -2.70 2.61
CA VAL A 120 15.08 -3.21 3.81
C VAL A 120 15.60 -2.47 5.04
N ASP A 121 14.70 -1.80 5.75
CA ASP A 121 14.95 -1.13 7.01
C ASP A 121 14.11 -1.77 8.12
N LEU A 122 14.78 -2.46 9.03
CA LEU A 122 14.18 -3.15 10.16
C LEU A 122 14.51 -2.45 11.49
N SER A 123 14.74 -1.14 11.46
CA SER A 123 15.07 -0.36 12.66
C SER A 123 13.87 -0.12 13.58
N ASP A 124 12.65 -0.24 13.06
CA ASP A 124 11.41 -0.12 13.84
C ASP A 124 11.32 -1.20 14.91
N GLU A 125 10.77 -0.85 16.09
CA GLU A 125 10.57 -1.76 17.23
C GLU A 125 9.72 -3.00 16.88
N ALA A 126 8.88 -2.89 15.87
CA ALA A 126 8.08 -4.00 15.36
C ALA A 126 8.91 -5.19 14.83
N PHE A 127 10.21 -5.00 14.65
CA PHE A 127 11.15 -6.03 14.19
C PHE A 127 12.15 -6.47 15.27
N ASP A 128 12.01 -6.04 16.52
CA ASP A 128 13.01 -6.33 17.55
C ASP A 128 13.10 -7.83 17.85
N ASP A 129 12.00 -8.54 17.79
CA ASP A 129 11.92 -9.99 18.01
C ASP A 129 12.13 -10.81 16.72
N MET A 130 12.42 -10.18 15.58
CA MET A 130 12.59 -10.88 14.31
C MET A 130 13.86 -11.74 14.31
N PRO A 131 13.74 -13.05 14.05
CA PRO A 131 14.89 -13.94 13.94
C PRO A 131 15.83 -13.51 12.81
N ALA A 132 17.13 -13.56 13.06
CA ALA A 132 18.17 -13.26 12.09
C ALA A 132 17.99 -11.89 11.37
N LYS A 133 17.43 -10.90 12.05
CA LYS A 133 17.14 -9.53 11.57
C LYS A 133 18.30 -8.94 10.76
N GLN A 134 19.54 -9.15 11.20
CA GLN A 134 20.75 -8.59 10.57
C GLN A 134 21.02 -9.13 9.16
N GLU A 135 20.49 -10.28 8.83
CA GLU A 135 20.63 -10.87 7.49
C GLU A 135 19.71 -10.25 6.46
N TRP A 136 18.70 -9.50 6.91
CA TRP A 136 17.67 -8.87 6.08
C TRP A 136 17.89 -7.37 5.96
N HIS A 137 18.32 -6.73 7.04
CA HIS A 137 18.49 -5.29 7.11
C HIS A 137 19.53 -4.82 6.07
N GLY A 138 19.20 -3.82 5.28
CA GLY A 138 20.05 -3.24 4.24
C GLY A 138 20.00 -3.94 2.88
N LEU A 139 19.26 -5.05 2.73
CA LEU A 139 19.08 -5.67 1.42
C LEU A 139 18.29 -4.77 0.48
N GLU A 140 18.70 -4.70 -0.78
CA GLU A 140 17.90 -4.07 -1.83
C GLU A 140 16.59 -4.87 -2.00
N ARG A 141 15.47 -4.19 -2.30
CA ARG A 141 14.12 -4.80 -2.32
C ARG A 141 14.01 -6.05 -3.18
N TYR A 142 14.68 -6.13 -4.34
CA TYR A 142 14.61 -7.31 -5.21
C TYR A 142 15.49 -8.47 -4.70
N ASP A 143 16.59 -8.16 -4.04
CA ASP A 143 17.38 -9.17 -3.31
C ASP A 143 16.58 -9.70 -2.10
N ALA A 144 15.88 -8.80 -1.40
CA ALA A 144 14.96 -9.18 -0.34
C ALA A 144 13.81 -10.05 -0.86
N ARG A 145 13.20 -9.70 -2.02
CA ARG A 145 12.18 -10.53 -2.68
C ARG A 145 12.67 -11.94 -2.92
N LYS A 146 13.83 -12.08 -3.53
CA LYS A 146 14.43 -13.39 -3.80
C LYS A 146 14.65 -14.17 -2.50
N LYS A 147 15.22 -13.53 -1.49
CA LYS A 147 15.49 -14.17 -0.19
C LYS A 147 14.19 -14.57 0.53
N VAL A 148 13.12 -13.76 0.46
CA VAL A 148 11.81 -14.10 1.01
C VAL A 148 11.28 -15.37 0.36
N VAL A 149 11.27 -15.44 -0.98
CA VAL A 149 10.77 -16.60 -1.71
C VAL A 149 11.57 -17.84 -1.35
N GLU A 150 12.91 -17.78 -1.42
CA GLU A 150 13.80 -18.91 -1.07
C GLU A 150 13.60 -19.38 0.38
N THR A 151 13.41 -18.45 1.32
CA THR A 151 13.17 -18.79 2.73
C THR A 151 11.83 -19.48 2.92
N LEU A 152 10.76 -18.97 2.30
CA LEU A 152 9.43 -19.58 2.37
C LEU A 152 9.37 -20.94 1.67
N GLU A 153 10.10 -21.12 0.56
CA GLU A 153 10.28 -22.44 -0.06
C GLU A 153 10.96 -23.42 0.90
N GLY A 154 12.04 -22.99 1.54
CA GLY A 154 12.73 -23.79 2.57
C GLY A 154 11.87 -24.15 3.78
N MET A 155 10.90 -23.31 4.11
CA MET A 155 9.90 -23.57 5.17
C MET A 155 8.70 -24.41 4.69
N GLY A 156 8.58 -24.69 3.40
CA GLY A 156 7.42 -25.38 2.81
C GLY A 156 6.13 -24.55 2.83
N LEU A 157 6.27 -23.22 2.81
CA LEU A 157 5.14 -22.28 2.87
C LEU A 157 4.78 -21.66 1.52
N VAL A 158 5.44 -22.02 0.44
CA VAL A 158 5.05 -21.65 -0.92
C VAL A 158 4.03 -22.67 -1.44
N ASP A 159 2.81 -22.21 -1.75
CA ASP A 159 1.79 -23.05 -2.36
C ASP A 159 2.04 -23.20 -3.86
N LYS A 160 2.13 -22.07 -4.57
CA LYS A 160 2.44 -22.02 -6.01
C LYS A 160 3.00 -20.67 -6.42
N ILE A 161 3.61 -20.63 -7.61
CA ILE A 161 4.06 -19.43 -8.28
C ILE A 161 3.49 -19.45 -9.70
N GLU A 162 2.74 -18.42 -10.06
CA GLU A 162 2.10 -18.31 -11.38
C GLU A 162 2.68 -17.13 -12.17
N PRO A 163 2.89 -17.25 -13.47
CA PRO A 163 3.16 -16.08 -14.30
C PRO A 163 2.02 -15.07 -14.19
N ASP A 164 2.36 -13.79 -14.01
CA ASP A 164 1.40 -12.72 -13.91
C ASP A 164 1.89 -11.47 -14.65
N THR A 165 0.94 -10.71 -15.17
CA THR A 165 1.21 -9.43 -15.83
C THR A 165 0.39 -8.36 -15.18
N HIS A 166 1.07 -7.37 -14.59
CA HIS A 166 0.42 -6.28 -13.88
C HIS A 166 1.06 -4.93 -14.18
N MET A 167 0.32 -3.88 -13.86
CA MET A 167 0.78 -2.50 -14.02
C MET A 167 1.71 -2.13 -12.88
N VAL A 168 2.89 -1.61 -13.21
CA VAL A 168 3.90 -1.13 -12.26
C VAL A 168 4.08 0.37 -12.46
N PRO A 169 4.01 1.19 -11.39
CA PRO A 169 4.18 2.63 -11.49
C PRO A 169 5.66 3.01 -11.67
N TYR A 170 5.94 3.84 -12.66
CA TYR A 170 7.26 4.42 -12.93
C TYR A 170 7.21 5.94 -12.87
N GLY A 171 8.27 6.55 -12.38
CA GLY A 171 8.45 8.00 -12.46
C GLY A 171 8.80 8.41 -13.90
N ASP A 172 8.05 9.37 -14.47
CA ASP A 172 8.19 9.85 -15.86
C ASP A 172 9.61 10.37 -16.16
N ARG A 173 10.24 11.04 -15.20
CA ARG A 173 11.58 11.62 -15.33
C ARG A 173 12.69 10.68 -14.91
N SER A 174 12.46 9.90 -13.86
CA SER A 174 13.49 9.01 -13.30
C SER A 174 13.59 7.68 -14.03
N ASN A 175 12.52 7.28 -14.70
CA ASN A 175 12.37 5.94 -15.29
C ASN A 175 12.59 4.79 -14.30
N GLN A 176 12.35 5.08 -13.00
CA GLN A 176 12.49 4.12 -11.92
C GLN A 176 11.12 3.70 -11.40
N VAL A 177 11.03 2.47 -10.91
CA VAL A 177 9.83 1.99 -10.22
C VAL A 177 9.60 2.81 -8.96
N ILE A 178 8.37 3.28 -8.79
CA ILE A 178 7.95 4.04 -7.62
C ILE A 178 7.62 3.07 -6.50
N GLU A 179 8.24 3.31 -5.34
CA GLU A 179 7.90 2.62 -4.10
C GLU A 179 7.06 3.54 -3.21
N PRO A 180 5.83 3.14 -2.83
CA PRO A 180 5.12 3.81 -1.77
C PRO A 180 5.93 3.74 -0.47
N TRP A 181 6.11 4.90 0.15
CA TRP A 181 6.86 5.05 1.40
C TRP A 181 6.13 6.02 2.31
N LEU A 182 5.77 5.56 3.50
CA LEU A 182 5.03 6.37 4.46
C LEU A 182 5.95 7.43 5.07
N THR A 183 5.61 8.70 4.83
CA THR A 183 6.33 9.87 5.35
C THR A 183 5.40 11.07 5.42
N ASP A 184 5.71 11.98 6.33
CA ASP A 184 4.97 13.23 6.44
C ASP A 184 5.17 14.10 5.20
N GLN A 185 4.06 14.56 4.64
CA GLN A 185 4.04 15.43 3.47
C GLN A 185 3.01 16.55 3.68
N TRP A 186 3.22 17.65 2.98
CA TRP A 186 2.25 18.74 2.95
C TRP A 186 1.14 18.45 1.93
N TYR A 187 -0.10 18.52 2.41
CA TYR A 187 -1.28 18.34 1.59
C TYR A 187 -2.16 19.59 1.62
N VAL A 188 -2.74 19.92 0.48
CA VAL A 188 -3.88 20.84 0.38
C VAL A 188 -5.15 20.02 0.58
N ASP A 189 -5.99 20.44 1.53
CA ASP A 189 -7.35 19.90 1.68
C ASP A 189 -8.25 20.41 0.55
N ALA A 190 -8.03 19.85 -0.62
CA ALA A 190 -8.75 20.24 -1.83
C ALA A 190 -10.25 19.95 -1.72
N LYS A 191 -10.68 18.94 -0.95
CA LYS A 191 -12.10 18.62 -0.73
C LYS A 191 -12.83 19.76 -0.01
N THR A 192 -12.21 20.34 1.00
CA THR A 192 -12.80 21.48 1.71
C THR A 192 -12.81 22.73 0.82
N MET A 193 -11.71 22.98 0.08
CA MET A 193 -11.61 24.12 -0.83
C MET A 193 -12.56 24.03 -2.03
N ALA A 194 -12.92 22.83 -2.47
CA ALA A 194 -13.86 22.63 -3.58
C ALA A 194 -15.30 23.05 -3.24
N LYS A 195 -15.69 22.99 -1.97
CA LYS A 195 -17.09 23.30 -1.56
C LYS A 195 -17.55 24.69 -2.00
N PRO A 196 -16.89 25.80 -1.64
CA PRO A 196 -17.27 27.13 -2.10
C PRO A 196 -17.12 27.32 -3.63
N ALA A 197 -16.17 26.62 -4.24
CA ALA A 197 -16.01 26.67 -5.71
C ALA A 197 -17.19 25.99 -6.44
N ILE A 198 -17.67 24.85 -5.95
CA ILE A 198 -18.88 24.19 -6.46
C ILE A 198 -20.09 25.10 -6.29
N GLU A 199 -20.23 25.72 -5.11
CA GLU A 199 -21.35 26.63 -4.82
C GLU A 199 -21.38 27.85 -5.75
N ALA A 200 -20.22 28.44 -6.06
CA ALA A 200 -20.10 29.56 -6.98
C ALA A 200 -20.65 29.25 -8.39
N VAL A 201 -20.46 28.02 -8.88
CA VAL A 201 -21.01 27.60 -10.17
C VAL A 201 -22.48 27.21 -10.04
N THR A 202 -22.85 26.50 -8.97
CA THR A 202 -24.24 26.06 -8.74
C THR A 202 -25.20 27.24 -8.56
N SER A 203 -24.76 28.30 -7.86
CA SER A 203 -25.54 29.53 -7.68
C SER A 203 -25.57 30.43 -8.92
N GLY A 204 -24.74 30.14 -9.92
CA GLY A 204 -24.61 30.95 -11.13
C GLY A 204 -23.75 32.21 -10.96
N ALA A 205 -23.04 32.37 -9.82
CA ALA A 205 -22.08 33.44 -9.60
C ALA A 205 -20.90 33.35 -10.57
N THR A 206 -20.53 32.11 -10.94
CA THR A 206 -19.54 31.80 -12.00
C THR A 206 -20.22 30.92 -13.05
N LYS A 207 -19.99 31.21 -14.32
CA LYS A 207 -20.59 30.48 -15.45
C LYS A 207 -19.51 30.08 -16.47
N PHE A 208 -19.63 28.84 -16.98
CA PHE A 208 -18.81 28.37 -18.09
C PHE A 208 -19.36 28.81 -19.45
N VAL A 209 -18.45 29.13 -20.37
CA VAL A 209 -18.80 29.43 -21.75
C VAL A 209 -17.87 28.59 -22.65
N PRO A 210 -18.41 27.62 -23.39
CA PRO A 210 -19.81 27.18 -23.44
C PRO A 210 -20.24 26.40 -22.19
N PRO A 211 -21.57 26.32 -21.89
CA PRO A 211 -22.08 25.75 -20.64
C PRO A 211 -21.81 24.26 -20.43
N ASN A 212 -21.51 23.51 -21.46
CA ASN A 212 -21.27 22.06 -21.39
C ASN A 212 -20.04 21.69 -20.55
N TRP A 213 -19.14 22.64 -20.28
CA TRP A 213 -17.96 22.41 -19.42
C TRP A 213 -18.30 22.32 -17.94
N ASP A 214 -19.50 22.70 -17.52
CA ASP A 214 -19.92 22.58 -16.13
C ASP A 214 -19.96 21.12 -15.66
N LYS A 215 -20.34 20.18 -16.54
CA LYS A 215 -20.35 18.74 -16.23
C LYS A 215 -18.95 18.22 -15.86
N THR A 216 -17.97 18.51 -16.69
CA THR A 216 -16.57 18.13 -16.45
C THR A 216 -16.04 18.78 -15.17
N TYR A 217 -16.36 20.07 -14.95
CA TYR A 217 -16.00 20.77 -13.73
C TYR A 217 -16.56 20.10 -12.49
N PHE A 218 -17.86 19.80 -12.45
CA PHE A 218 -18.50 19.17 -11.31
C PHE A 218 -17.97 17.75 -11.07
N GLU A 219 -17.70 17.00 -12.10
CA GLU A 219 -17.10 15.68 -11.99
C GLU A 219 -15.74 15.74 -11.28
N TRP A 220 -14.86 16.63 -11.75
CA TRP A 220 -13.56 16.84 -11.11
C TRP A 220 -13.68 17.34 -9.67
N MET A 221 -14.45 18.37 -9.44
CA MET A 221 -14.55 19.02 -8.14
C MET A 221 -15.21 18.14 -7.07
N ARG A 222 -16.18 17.29 -7.43
CA ARG A 222 -16.83 16.37 -6.50
C ARG A 222 -15.97 15.17 -6.13
N ASN A 223 -15.09 14.76 -7.04
CA ASN A 223 -14.19 13.61 -6.87
C ASN A 223 -12.77 14.01 -6.51
N ILE A 224 -12.53 15.30 -6.25
CA ILE A 224 -11.19 15.82 -5.97
C ILE A 224 -10.58 15.18 -4.73
N GLN A 225 -9.32 14.79 -4.84
CA GLN A 225 -8.55 14.21 -3.75
C GLN A 225 -7.63 15.27 -3.11
N PRO A 226 -7.20 15.05 -1.86
CA PRO A 226 -6.16 15.89 -1.26
C PRO A 226 -4.91 15.91 -2.14
N TRP A 227 -4.35 17.09 -2.36
CA TRP A 227 -3.21 17.27 -3.24
C TRP A 227 -1.91 17.39 -2.44
N CYS A 228 -1.00 16.43 -2.62
CA CYS A 228 0.35 16.51 -2.08
C CYS A 228 1.14 17.59 -2.83
N ILE A 229 1.52 18.64 -2.12
CA ILE A 229 2.25 19.79 -2.70
C ILE A 229 3.74 19.79 -2.38
N SER A 230 4.18 19.01 -1.41
CA SER A 230 5.60 18.92 -1.07
C SER A 230 6.40 18.15 -2.11
N ARG A 231 7.60 18.65 -2.40
CA ARG A 231 8.61 18.01 -3.25
C ARG A 231 9.96 18.16 -2.57
N GLN A 232 10.74 17.09 -2.54
CA GLN A 232 12.10 17.07 -1.99
C GLN A 232 13.08 17.55 -3.06
N LEU A 233 13.06 18.85 -3.35
CA LEU A 233 13.88 19.50 -4.37
C LEU A 233 15.01 20.31 -3.72
N TRP A 234 16.19 20.25 -4.29
CA TRP A 234 17.30 21.12 -3.88
C TRP A 234 17.08 22.59 -4.27
N TRP A 235 16.33 22.80 -5.35
CA TRP A 235 15.94 24.10 -5.85
C TRP A 235 14.46 24.09 -6.26
N GLY A 236 13.67 24.98 -5.70
CA GLY A 236 12.24 25.07 -5.96
C GLY A 236 11.54 26.07 -5.05
N HIS A 237 10.22 26.16 -5.17
CA HIS A 237 9.40 26.94 -4.25
C HIS A 237 9.39 26.33 -2.86
N GLN A 238 9.74 27.10 -1.86
CA GLN A 238 9.62 26.71 -0.46
C GLN A 238 8.15 26.83 -0.03
N ILE A 239 7.65 25.81 0.65
CA ILE A 239 6.33 25.87 1.28
C ILE A 239 6.40 26.90 2.42
N PRO A 240 5.52 27.92 2.46
CA PRO A 240 5.56 28.99 3.44
C PRO A 240 4.95 28.53 4.79
N ALA A 241 5.57 27.52 5.38
CA ALA A 241 5.21 27.00 6.71
C ALA A 241 6.30 27.38 7.72
N TRP A 242 5.86 27.82 8.89
CA TRP A 242 6.71 28.25 9.97
C TRP A 242 6.36 27.43 11.21
N TYR A 243 7.38 26.94 11.88
CA TYR A 243 7.23 26.16 13.10
C TYR A 243 7.77 27.01 14.26
N ASP A 244 7.10 27.00 15.40
CA ASP A 244 7.65 27.51 16.65
C ASP A 244 8.51 26.44 17.33
N ALA A 245 9.08 26.79 18.48
CA ALA A 245 10.09 25.92 19.11
C ALA A 245 9.49 24.90 20.09
N ASP A 246 8.16 24.74 20.12
CA ASP A 246 7.47 23.82 21.05
C ASP A 246 7.23 22.45 20.48
#